data_32e110de3a3119bcdc03b2bfa5647b5d
#
_entry.id   32e110de3a3119bcdc03b2bfa5647b5d
#
_cell.length_a   1.000
_cell.length_b   1.000
_cell.length_c   1.000
_cell.angle_alpha   90.00
_cell.angle_beta   90.00
_cell.angle_gamma   90.00
#
_symmetry.space_group_name_H-M   'P 1'
#
loop_
_entity.id
_entity.type
_entity.pdbx_description
1 polymer ?
#
loop_
_entity_poly.entity_id
_entity_poly.type
_entity_poly.pdbx_seq_one_letter_code
_entity_poly.pdbx_strand_id
1 'polypeptide(L)'
;MFFQANYSLKTRRLTTINMYLFIFFIIYFFLVFFLRSFLLWRKTKVNPVTFSKEDDAHGYNGKVFAFISILELVVLGIYSFVPTWNKFLLPFWYLEYDLGKVVGWVLLIISISLVWVAQSHMRDSWRIGIDEVNKTELVTSGLFAFSRNPIFLGIMIANIGLFLILPNAFTLLIISLSTISVNTQIRLEEEFLVNEFGSSYNQYKSKVSRWFGIK
;
A
#
# COMPACT_ATOMS: atom_id res chain seq x y z
N MET A 1 25.99 1.02 38.15
CA MET A 1 26.26 2.01 37.06
C MET A 1 26.25 1.37 35.65
N PHE A 2 26.97 0.29 35.40
CA PHE A 2 27.02 -0.41 34.10
C PHE A 2 25.67 -0.98 33.62
N PHE A 3 24.81 -1.45 34.49
CA PHE A 3 23.51 -2.03 34.14
C PHE A 3 22.51 -0.98 33.62
N GLN A 4 22.50 0.22 34.22
CA GLN A 4 21.67 1.34 33.77
C GLN A 4 22.13 1.93 32.41
N ALA A 5 23.44 1.97 32.18
CA ALA A 5 24.00 2.43 30.92
C ALA A 5 23.64 1.49 29.75
N ASN A 6 23.72 0.17 29.95
CA ASN A 6 23.37 -0.84 28.98
C ASN A 6 21.84 -0.84 28.68
N TYR A 7 20.99 -0.64 29.69
CA TYR A 7 19.56 -0.53 29.52
C TYR A 7 19.20 0.73 28.73
N SER A 8 19.81 1.86 29.05
CA SER A 8 19.62 3.14 28.33
C SER A 8 20.06 3.05 26.86
N LEU A 9 21.17 2.39 26.56
CA LEU A 9 21.66 2.19 25.20
C LEU A 9 20.76 1.25 24.39
N LYS A 10 20.24 0.18 24.99
CA LYS A 10 19.31 -0.75 24.36
C LYS A 10 17.98 -0.07 24.05
N THR A 11 17.47 0.73 24.98
CA THR A 11 16.23 1.48 24.80
C THR A 11 16.39 2.55 23.72
N ARG A 12 17.50 3.27 23.67
CA ARG A 12 17.80 4.25 22.60
C ARG A 12 17.92 3.59 21.23
N ARG A 13 18.58 2.43 21.11
CA ARG A 13 18.67 1.70 19.84
C ARG A 13 17.31 1.24 19.34
N LEU A 14 16.47 0.73 20.22
CA LEU A 14 15.10 0.31 19.86
C LEU A 14 14.25 1.48 19.39
N THR A 15 14.30 2.62 20.09
CA THR A 15 13.54 3.83 19.68
C THR A 15 14.04 4.35 18.32
N THR A 16 15.33 4.29 18.05
CA THR A 16 15.88 4.73 16.76
C THR A 16 15.43 3.85 15.60
N ILE A 17 15.43 2.52 15.77
CA ILE A 17 14.98 1.57 14.74
C ILE A 17 13.48 1.73 14.47
N ASN A 18 12.67 1.93 15.53
CA ASN A 18 11.25 2.13 15.41
C ASN A 18 10.90 3.42 14.63
N MET A 19 11.70 4.49 14.82
CA MET A 19 11.52 5.75 14.12
C MET A 19 11.81 5.62 12.61
N TYR A 20 12.74 4.75 12.19
CA TYR A 20 12.99 4.50 10.77
C TYR A 20 11.79 3.88 10.07
N LEU A 21 11.03 3.02 10.75
CA LEU A 21 9.81 2.43 10.19
C LEU A 21 8.74 3.51 9.93
N PHE A 22 8.52 4.40 10.89
CA PHE A 22 7.59 5.53 10.71
C PHE A 22 8.02 6.44 9.55
N ILE A 23 9.30 6.83 9.52
CA ILE A 23 9.86 7.67 8.44
C ILE A 23 9.69 6.97 7.09
N PHE A 24 9.96 5.67 7.02
CA PHE A 24 9.76 4.90 5.79
C PHE A 24 8.33 5.00 5.28
N PHE A 25 7.33 4.82 6.13
CA PHE A 25 5.93 4.91 5.71
C PHE A 25 5.50 6.32 5.36
N ILE A 26 6.01 7.35 6.02
CA ILE A 26 5.79 8.75 5.59
C ILE A 26 6.35 8.97 4.18
N ILE A 27 7.57 8.50 3.90
CA ILE A 27 8.17 8.57 2.57
C ILE A 27 7.36 7.74 1.57
N TYR A 28 6.92 6.53 1.96
CA TYR A 28 6.09 5.66 1.13
C TYR A 28 4.80 6.36 0.70
N PHE A 29 4.02 6.87 1.64
CA PHE A 29 2.78 7.60 1.36
C PHE A 29 3.03 8.85 0.52
N PHE A 30 4.10 9.58 0.83
CA PHE A 30 4.47 10.76 0.05
C PHE A 30 4.80 10.41 -1.40
N LEU A 31 5.63 9.42 -1.65
CA LEU A 31 6.03 9.02 -3.00
C LEU A 31 4.87 8.41 -3.80
N VAL A 32 4.15 7.47 -3.18
CA VAL A 32 3.11 6.68 -3.87
C VAL A 32 1.87 7.52 -4.17
N PHE A 33 1.43 8.35 -3.23
CA PHE A 33 0.16 9.08 -3.37
C PHE A 33 0.38 10.56 -3.70
N PHE A 34 1.19 11.27 -2.93
CA PHE A 34 1.31 12.71 -3.07
C PHE A 34 2.18 13.11 -4.27
N LEU A 35 3.42 12.66 -4.32
CA LEU A 35 4.37 13.09 -5.35
C LEU A 35 3.87 12.70 -6.74
N ARG A 36 3.40 11.46 -6.90
CA ARG A 36 2.88 10.99 -8.20
C ARG A 36 1.64 11.76 -8.62
N SER A 37 0.70 12.00 -7.70
CA SER A 37 -0.49 12.82 -7.95
C SER A 37 -0.12 14.25 -8.35
N PHE A 38 0.82 14.86 -7.64
CA PHE A 38 1.27 16.20 -7.92
C PHE A 38 1.94 16.31 -9.30
N LEU A 39 2.84 15.38 -9.64
CA LEU A 39 3.52 15.36 -10.94
C LEU A 39 2.53 15.20 -12.10
N LEU A 40 1.55 14.31 -11.94
CA LEU A 40 0.52 14.11 -12.95
C LEU A 40 -0.37 15.33 -13.10
N TRP A 41 -0.88 15.89 -11.98
CA TRP A 41 -1.67 17.11 -12.00
C TRP A 41 -0.91 18.29 -12.64
N ARG A 42 0.37 18.45 -12.31
CA ARG A 42 1.20 19.50 -12.90
C ARG A 42 1.32 19.36 -14.42
N LYS A 43 1.42 18.11 -14.93
CA LYS A 43 1.56 17.79 -16.34
C LYS A 43 0.24 17.91 -17.11
N THR A 44 -0.84 17.29 -16.59
CA THR A 44 -2.10 17.11 -17.31
C THR A 44 -3.18 18.11 -16.93
N LYS A 45 -3.03 18.82 -15.79
CA LYS A 45 -4.05 19.66 -15.13
C LYS A 45 -5.32 18.89 -14.71
N VAL A 46 -5.32 17.56 -14.81
CA VAL A 46 -6.40 16.68 -14.38
C VAL A 46 -6.13 16.23 -12.94
N ASN A 47 -7.16 16.26 -12.08
CA ASN A 47 -7.04 15.72 -10.72
C ASN A 47 -6.92 14.20 -10.78
N PRO A 48 -5.82 13.60 -10.32
CA PRO A 48 -5.67 12.14 -10.36
C PRO A 48 -6.41 11.42 -9.24
N VAL A 49 -6.95 12.13 -8.24
CA VAL A 49 -7.75 11.55 -7.16
C VAL A 49 -9.21 11.57 -7.58
N THR A 50 -9.73 10.41 -7.96
CA THR A 50 -11.02 10.23 -8.64
C THR A 50 -11.97 9.32 -7.87
N PHE A 51 -11.86 9.27 -6.53
CA PHE A 51 -12.89 8.60 -5.74
C PHE A 51 -14.22 9.32 -5.86
N SER A 52 -15.28 8.56 -6.09
CA SER A 52 -16.64 9.08 -6.11
C SER A 52 -16.96 9.81 -4.80
N LYS A 53 -17.66 10.94 -4.93
CA LYS A 53 -18.23 11.68 -3.78
C LYS A 53 -19.65 11.20 -3.47
N GLU A 54 -20.20 10.37 -4.32
CA GLU A 54 -21.54 9.80 -4.18
C GLU A 54 -21.55 8.66 -3.16
N ASP A 55 -22.73 8.27 -2.72
CA ASP A 55 -22.92 7.14 -1.81
C ASP A 55 -23.00 5.83 -2.60
N ASP A 56 -21.89 5.51 -3.28
CA ASP A 56 -21.70 4.31 -4.06
C ASP A 56 -20.59 3.41 -3.49
N ALA A 57 -20.45 2.22 -4.04
CA ALA A 57 -19.44 1.25 -3.61
C ALA A 57 -18.00 1.76 -3.76
N HIS A 58 -17.73 2.58 -4.79
CA HIS A 58 -16.43 3.15 -5.05
C HIS A 58 -16.07 4.24 -4.02
N GLY A 59 -16.98 5.17 -3.76
CA GLY A 59 -16.81 6.21 -2.73
C GLY A 59 -16.70 5.63 -1.32
N TYR A 60 -17.53 4.61 -1.01
CA TYR A 60 -17.42 3.88 0.25
C TYR A 60 -16.04 3.23 0.42
N ASN A 61 -15.57 2.49 -0.61
CA ASN A 61 -14.27 1.84 -0.57
C ASN A 61 -13.11 2.83 -0.43
N GLY A 62 -13.22 4.02 -1.03
CA GLY A 62 -12.28 5.12 -0.85
C GLY A 62 -12.18 5.59 0.62
N LYS A 63 -13.33 5.69 1.32
CA LYS A 63 -13.35 6.00 2.77
C LYS A 63 -12.70 4.90 3.59
N VAL A 64 -12.90 3.63 3.22
CA VAL A 64 -12.25 2.48 3.87
C VAL A 64 -10.74 2.53 3.67
N PHE A 65 -10.24 2.82 2.48
CA PHE A 65 -8.80 3.01 2.24
C PHE A 65 -8.22 4.15 3.08
N ALA A 66 -8.91 5.28 3.17
CA ALA A 66 -8.47 6.40 4.01
C ALA A 66 -8.42 6.00 5.49
N PHE A 67 -9.43 5.28 5.98
CA PHE A 67 -9.45 4.77 7.34
C PHE A 67 -8.28 3.82 7.63
N ILE A 68 -8.00 2.86 6.72
CA ILE A 68 -6.88 1.92 6.84
C ILE A 68 -5.55 2.68 6.90
N SER A 69 -5.36 3.68 6.03
CA SER A 69 -4.13 4.48 6.00
C SER A 69 -3.93 5.29 7.29
N ILE A 70 -5.01 5.85 7.85
CA ILE A 70 -4.97 6.55 9.14
C ILE A 70 -4.64 5.57 10.27
N LEU A 71 -5.29 4.40 10.30
CA LEU A 71 -5.03 3.37 11.29
C LEU A 71 -3.56 2.92 11.25
N GLU A 72 -3.01 2.74 10.05
CA GLU A 72 -1.61 2.38 9.83
C GLU A 72 -0.66 3.43 10.40
N LEU A 73 -0.89 4.72 10.11
CA LEU A 73 -0.09 5.82 10.65
C LEU A 73 -0.20 5.92 12.18
N VAL A 74 -1.39 5.70 12.75
CA VAL A 74 -1.60 5.69 14.21
C VAL A 74 -0.82 4.55 14.86
N VAL A 75 -0.89 3.33 14.32
CA VAL A 75 -0.15 2.17 14.82
C VAL A 75 1.36 2.41 14.78
N LEU A 76 1.84 2.92 13.66
CA LEU A 76 3.25 3.28 13.47
C LEU A 76 3.68 4.41 14.42
N GLY A 77 2.83 5.41 14.63
CA GLY A 77 3.07 6.51 15.57
C GLY A 77 3.18 6.02 17.02
N ILE A 78 2.25 5.17 17.46
CA ILE A 78 2.30 4.56 18.79
C ILE A 78 3.60 3.76 18.96
N TYR A 79 3.89 2.88 18.00
CA TYR A 79 5.08 2.04 18.04
C TYR A 79 6.38 2.84 18.11
N SER A 80 6.45 3.96 17.38
CA SER A 80 7.67 4.74 17.22
C SER A 80 7.89 5.77 18.33
N PHE A 81 6.81 6.42 18.79
CA PHE A 81 6.93 7.58 19.68
C PHE A 81 6.40 7.33 21.09
N VAL A 82 5.56 6.31 21.31
CA VAL A 82 4.96 6.00 22.61
C VAL A 82 5.17 4.52 22.96
N PRO A 83 6.43 4.06 23.18
CA PRO A 83 6.73 2.63 23.40
C PRO A 83 5.96 1.99 24.56
N THR A 84 5.58 2.79 25.56
CA THR A 84 4.78 2.33 26.72
C THR A 84 3.38 1.87 26.33
N TRP A 85 2.87 2.34 25.18
CA TRP A 85 1.55 1.99 24.65
C TRP A 85 1.58 0.79 23.71
N ASN A 86 2.77 0.27 23.34
CA ASN A 86 2.87 -0.90 22.47
C ASN A 86 2.10 -2.12 23.00
N LYS A 87 1.96 -2.27 24.32
CA LYS A 87 1.14 -3.32 24.92
C LYS A 87 -0.34 -3.27 24.50
N PHE A 88 -0.86 -2.09 24.18
CA PHE A 88 -2.25 -1.91 23.73
C PHE A 88 -2.44 -2.28 22.25
N LEU A 89 -1.34 -2.43 21.47
CA LEU A 89 -1.38 -2.96 20.13
C LEU A 89 -1.54 -4.49 20.11
N LEU A 90 -1.58 -5.14 21.28
CA LEU A 90 -1.71 -6.59 21.45
C LEU A 90 -0.64 -7.35 20.64
N PRO A 91 0.64 -7.20 20.99
CA PRO A 91 1.74 -7.78 20.24
C PRO A 91 1.74 -9.30 20.29
N PHE A 92 2.08 -9.92 19.17
CA PHE A 92 2.30 -11.36 19.04
C PHE A 92 3.77 -11.65 19.31
N TRP A 93 4.18 -11.59 20.59
CA TRP A 93 5.56 -11.72 21.04
C TRP A 93 6.27 -12.98 20.52
N TYR A 94 5.53 -14.07 20.30
CA TYR A 94 6.03 -15.34 19.74
C TYR A 94 6.34 -15.27 18.24
N LEU A 95 5.92 -14.22 17.53
CA LEU A 95 6.26 -13.94 16.13
C LEU A 95 7.35 -12.87 15.99
N GLU A 96 7.83 -12.31 17.09
CA GLU A 96 8.92 -11.32 17.08
C GLU A 96 10.27 -12.01 16.98
N TYR A 97 10.84 -12.10 15.79
CA TYR A 97 12.17 -12.65 15.54
C TYR A 97 12.94 -11.83 14.49
N ASP A 98 14.26 -11.80 14.60
CA ASP A 98 15.09 -10.91 13.79
C ASP A 98 15.01 -11.22 12.28
N LEU A 99 14.94 -12.50 11.89
CA LEU A 99 14.76 -12.89 10.50
C LEU A 99 13.44 -12.32 9.92
N GLY A 100 12.36 -12.35 10.71
CA GLY A 100 11.06 -11.77 10.30
C GLY A 100 11.20 -10.28 10.04
N LYS A 101 11.91 -9.54 10.89
CA LYS A 101 12.16 -8.10 10.70
C LYS A 101 12.98 -7.84 9.43
N VAL A 102 14.04 -8.62 9.20
CA VAL A 102 14.87 -8.50 7.99
C VAL A 102 14.03 -8.75 6.74
N VAL A 103 13.27 -9.85 6.70
CA VAL A 103 12.37 -10.16 5.58
C VAL A 103 11.33 -9.06 5.40
N GLY A 104 10.75 -8.56 6.49
CA GLY A 104 9.81 -7.45 6.46
C GLY A 104 10.39 -6.21 5.78
N TRP A 105 11.59 -5.79 6.15
CA TRP A 105 12.28 -4.65 5.50
C TRP A 105 12.55 -4.90 4.01
N VAL A 106 12.97 -6.11 3.64
CA VAL A 106 13.15 -6.48 2.23
C VAL A 106 11.84 -6.36 1.45
N LEU A 107 10.73 -6.84 2.03
CA LEU A 107 9.40 -6.73 1.41
C LEU A 107 8.97 -5.26 1.26
N LEU A 108 9.24 -4.40 2.24
CA LEU A 108 8.94 -2.97 2.15
C LEU A 108 9.70 -2.29 1.00
N ILE A 109 10.98 -2.62 0.81
CA ILE A 109 11.80 -2.09 -0.29
C ILE A 109 11.29 -2.62 -1.64
N ILE A 110 10.96 -3.91 -1.73
CA ILE A 110 10.35 -4.49 -2.93
C ILE A 110 9.03 -3.81 -3.25
N SER A 111 8.17 -3.60 -2.24
CA SER A 111 6.87 -2.96 -2.40
C SER A 111 6.99 -1.56 -2.99
N ILE A 112 7.77 -0.67 -2.38
CA ILE A 112 7.89 0.72 -2.86
C ILE A 112 8.45 0.76 -4.28
N SER A 113 9.42 -0.12 -4.60
CA SER A 113 10.00 -0.24 -5.93
C SER A 113 8.96 -0.72 -6.95
N LEU A 114 8.19 -1.76 -6.60
CA LEU A 114 7.14 -2.32 -7.45
C LEU A 114 6.05 -1.28 -7.76
N VAL A 115 5.56 -0.59 -6.73
CA VAL A 115 4.53 0.45 -6.88
C VAL A 115 5.05 1.60 -7.75
N TRP A 116 6.27 2.09 -7.48
CA TRP A 116 6.86 3.18 -8.25
C TRP A 116 7.02 2.85 -9.74
N VAL A 117 7.53 1.65 -10.04
CA VAL A 117 7.69 1.18 -11.42
C VAL A 117 6.33 0.98 -12.09
N ALA A 118 5.34 0.39 -11.39
CA ALA A 118 4.00 0.20 -11.93
C ALA A 118 3.32 1.53 -12.27
N GLN A 119 3.37 2.50 -11.36
CA GLN A 119 2.85 3.85 -11.62
C GLN A 119 3.56 4.54 -12.79
N SER A 120 4.87 4.30 -12.96
CA SER A 120 5.63 4.86 -14.07
C SER A 120 5.18 4.28 -15.42
N HIS A 121 4.82 2.99 -15.47
CA HIS A 121 4.28 2.35 -16.66
C HIS A 121 2.88 2.87 -17.04
N MET A 122 2.07 3.30 -16.07
CA MET A 122 0.75 3.90 -16.36
C MET A 122 0.85 5.30 -16.98
N ARG A 123 1.99 5.98 -16.85
CA ARG A 123 2.19 7.33 -17.41
C ARG A 123 1.05 8.28 -17.04
N ASP A 124 0.35 8.83 -18.04
CA ASP A 124 -0.73 9.79 -17.86
C ASP A 124 -2.09 9.12 -17.57
N SER A 125 -2.17 7.79 -17.69
CA SER A 125 -3.37 7.00 -17.34
C SER A 125 -3.47 6.68 -15.85
N TRP A 126 -2.44 7.02 -15.03
CA TRP A 126 -2.48 6.72 -13.60
C TRP A 126 -3.54 7.56 -12.86
N ARG A 127 -4.35 6.90 -12.05
CA ARG A 127 -5.38 7.50 -11.19
C ARG A 127 -5.40 6.79 -9.84
N ILE A 128 -5.90 7.50 -8.83
CA ILE A 128 -6.31 6.91 -7.55
C ILE A 128 -7.83 6.82 -7.58
N GLY A 129 -8.36 5.63 -7.81
CA GLY A 129 -9.76 5.38 -8.06
C GLY A 129 -10.09 5.30 -9.56
N ILE A 130 -11.37 5.35 -9.89
CA ILE A 130 -11.90 5.22 -11.25
C ILE A 130 -12.19 6.61 -11.82
N ASP A 131 -11.65 6.92 -13.00
CA ASP A 131 -11.89 8.18 -13.70
C ASP A 131 -12.87 7.96 -14.88
N GLU A 132 -14.12 8.24 -14.65
CA GLU A 132 -15.18 8.10 -15.66
C GLU A 132 -15.24 9.29 -16.62
N VAL A 133 -14.57 10.40 -16.30
CA VAL A 133 -14.66 11.65 -17.06
C VAL A 133 -13.52 11.76 -18.07
N ASN A 134 -12.30 11.46 -17.65
CA ASN A 134 -11.13 11.63 -18.51
C ASN A 134 -10.73 10.28 -19.11
N LYS A 135 -10.77 10.20 -20.44
CA LYS A 135 -10.35 9.00 -21.16
C LYS A 135 -8.89 8.68 -20.88
N THR A 136 -8.63 7.43 -20.52
CA THR A 136 -7.30 6.88 -20.30
C THR A 136 -7.02 5.78 -21.31
N GLU A 137 -5.76 5.41 -21.47
CA GLU A 137 -5.36 4.28 -22.30
C GLU A 137 -5.28 3.00 -21.46
N LEU A 138 -5.66 1.87 -22.04
CA LEU A 138 -5.50 0.57 -21.43
C LEU A 138 -4.01 0.19 -21.38
N VAL A 139 -3.43 0.15 -20.18
CA VAL A 139 -2.03 -0.22 -19.98
C VAL A 139 -1.89 -1.74 -19.83
N THR A 140 -1.20 -2.37 -20.77
CA THR A 140 -0.99 -3.83 -20.80
C THR A 140 0.49 -4.23 -20.87
N SER A 141 1.41 -3.25 -20.85
CA SER A 141 2.84 -3.46 -21.00
C SER A 141 3.62 -3.28 -19.69
N GLY A 142 4.90 -3.62 -19.69
CA GLY A 142 5.75 -3.55 -18.50
C GLY A 142 5.28 -4.49 -17.40
N LEU A 143 5.12 -4.02 -16.16
CA LEU A 143 4.62 -4.85 -15.06
C LEU A 143 3.18 -5.34 -15.28
N PHE A 144 2.39 -4.60 -16.08
CA PHE A 144 1.03 -5.00 -16.43
C PHE A 144 0.98 -6.18 -17.40
N ALA A 145 2.09 -6.56 -18.03
CA ALA A 145 2.18 -7.81 -18.80
C ALA A 145 2.22 -9.06 -17.90
N PHE A 146 2.53 -8.91 -16.62
CA PHE A 146 2.67 -10.01 -15.65
C PHE A 146 1.61 -9.99 -14.55
N SER A 147 1.05 -8.82 -14.25
CA SER A 147 -0.01 -8.64 -13.26
C SER A 147 -0.98 -7.58 -13.76
N ARG A 148 -2.28 -7.81 -13.62
CA ARG A 148 -3.27 -6.77 -13.93
C ARG A 148 -3.33 -5.68 -12.85
N ASN A 149 -2.81 -5.96 -11.65
CA ASN A 149 -2.88 -5.09 -10.48
C ASN A 149 -1.54 -4.96 -9.74
N PRO A 150 -0.44 -4.59 -10.42
CA PRO A 150 0.89 -4.58 -9.80
C PRO A 150 1.02 -3.55 -8.66
N ILE A 151 0.24 -2.46 -8.68
CA ILE A 151 0.21 -1.45 -7.61
C ILE A 151 -0.41 -2.06 -6.35
N PHE A 152 -1.56 -2.70 -6.46
CA PHE A 152 -2.23 -3.35 -5.33
C PHE A 152 -1.41 -4.53 -4.80
N LEU A 153 -0.73 -5.27 -5.67
CA LEU A 153 0.23 -6.31 -5.25
C LEU A 153 1.34 -5.70 -4.37
N GLY A 154 1.90 -4.56 -4.78
CA GLY A 154 2.89 -3.83 -3.99
C GLY A 154 2.34 -3.41 -2.62
N ILE A 155 1.14 -2.84 -2.55
CA ILE A 155 0.49 -2.45 -1.28
C ILE A 155 0.32 -3.67 -0.36
N MET A 156 -0.12 -4.81 -0.88
CA MET A 156 -0.27 -6.03 -0.09
C MET A 156 1.07 -6.56 0.43
N ILE A 157 2.13 -6.47 -0.39
CA ILE A 157 3.50 -6.80 0.03
C ILE A 157 3.97 -5.88 1.17
N ALA A 158 3.66 -4.57 1.11
CA ALA A 158 3.99 -3.63 2.18
C ALA A 158 3.30 -4.01 3.49
N ASN A 159 2.02 -4.34 3.46
CA ASN A 159 1.26 -4.73 4.65
C ASN A 159 1.80 -6.02 5.28
N ILE A 160 2.20 -7.00 4.47
CA ILE A 160 2.87 -8.21 4.95
C ILE A 160 4.22 -7.85 5.57
N GLY A 161 5.01 -7.00 4.91
CA GLY A 161 6.29 -6.52 5.42
C GLY A 161 6.14 -5.80 6.76
N LEU A 162 5.14 -4.93 6.90
CA LEU A 162 4.81 -4.26 8.16
C LEU A 162 4.48 -5.26 9.27
N PHE A 163 3.63 -6.25 8.99
CA PHE A 163 3.28 -7.28 9.96
C PHE A 163 4.49 -8.09 10.42
N LEU A 164 5.40 -8.44 9.52
CA LEU A 164 6.61 -9.18 9.88
C LEU A 164 7.58 -8.36 10.76
N ILE A 165 7.59 -7.04 10.60
CA ILE A 165 8.39 -6.14 11.44
C ILE A 165 7.70 -5.91 12.79
N LEU A 166 6.39 -5.74 12.77
CA LEU A 166 5.56 -5.36 13.91
C LEU A 166 4.34 -6.29 14.03
N PRO A 167 4.55 -7.57 14.43
CA PRO A 167 3.45 -8.54 14.53
C PRO A 167 2.55 -8.21 15.73
N ASN A 168 1.35 -7.70 15.45
CA ASN A 168 0.34 -7.40 16.47
C ASN A 168 -1.07 -7.47 15.87
N ALA A 169 -2.09 -7.40 16.74
CA ALA A 169 -3.48 -7.51 16.31
C ALA A 169 -3.90 -6.41 15.32
N PHE A 170 -3.37 -5.19 15.45
CA PHE A 170 -3.74 -4.07 14.58
C PHE A 170 -3.09 -4.19 13.19
N THR A 171 -1.83 -4.61 13.11
CA THR A 171 -1.21 -4.87 11.80
C THR A 171 -1.85 -6.07 11.08
N LEU A 172 -2.32 -7.09 11.82
CA LEU A 172 -3.12 -8.16 11.27
C LEU A 172 -4.49 -7.65 10.79
N LEU A 173 -5.13 -6.78 11.55
CA LEU A 173 -6.38 -6.11 11.16
C LEU A 173 -6.19 -5.28 9.90
N ILE A 174 -5.09 -4.51 9.78
CA ILE A 174 -4.73 -3.74 8.58
C ILE A 174 -4.63 -4.66 7.36
N ILE A 175 -3.91 -5.80 7.46
CA ILE A 175 -3.85 -6.79 6.35
C ILE A 175 -5.24 -7.27 5.97
N SER A 176 -6.07 -7.62 6.94
CA SER A 176 -7.39 -8.18 6.71
C SER A 176 -8.31 -7.16 6.01
N LEU A 177 -8.39 -5.95 6.52
CA LEU A 177 -9.17 -4.86 5.93
C LEU A 177 -8.63 -4.47 4.55
N SER A 178 -7.31 -4.36 4.39
CA SER A 178 -6.68 -4.07 3.10
C SER A 178 -6.98 -5.17 2.07
N THR A 179 -6.95 -6.44 2.48
CA THR A 179 -7.28 -7.53 1.57
C THR A 179 -8.71 -7.43 1.04
N ILE A 180 -9.67 -7.12 1.91
CA ILE A 180 -11.07 -6.95 1.53
C ILE A 180 -11.20 -5.71 0.62
N SER A 181 -10.68 -4.57 1.04
CA SER A 181 -10.81 -3.29 0.33
C SER A 181 -10.13 -3.34 -1.05
N VAL A 182 -8.91 -3.88 -1.13
CA VAL A 182 -8.18 -4.07 -2.40
C VAL A 182 -8.92 -5.00 -3.34
N ASN A 183 -9.44 -6.14 -2.86
CA ASN A 183 -10.22 -7.04 -3.72
C ASN A 183 -11.54 -6.42 -4.20
N THR A 184 -12.17 -5.58 -3.39
CA THR A 184 -13.34 -4.80 -3.79
C THR A 184 -12.95 -3.80 -4.87
N GLN A 185 -11.89 -3.01 -4.67
CA GLN A 185 -11.43 -2.03 -5.65
C GLN A 185 -11.07 -2.67 -6.98
N ILE A 186 -10.33 -3.79 -6.96
CA ILE A 186 -9.98 -4.52 -8.18
C ILE A 186 -11.23 -4.95 -8.98
N ARG A 187 -12.30 -5.37 -8.30
CA ARG A 187 -13.54 -5.79 -8.98
C ARG A 187 -14.24 -4.60 -9.61
N LEU A 188 -14.34 -3.48 -8.91
CA LEU A 188 -14.91 -2.24 -9.44
C LEU A 188 -14.10 -1.73 -10.65
N GLU A 189 -12.78 -1.73 -10.56
CA GLU A 189 -11.91 -1.34 -11.68
C GLU A 189 -12.02 -2.32 -12.87
N GLU A 190 -12.07 -3.63 -12.62
CA GLU A 190 -12.25 -4.62 -13.69
C GLU A 190 -13.61 -4.46 -14.41
N GLU A 191 -14.67 -4.13 -13.67
CA GLU A 191 -15.99 -3.85 -14.24
C GLU A 191 -15.95 -2.59 -15.12
N PHE A 192 -15.40 -1.50 -14.61
CA PHE A 192 -15.17 -0.27 -15.36
C PHE A 192 -14.36 -0.52 -16.63
N LEU A 193 -13.23 -1.26 -16.54
CA LEU A 193 -12.37 -1.54 -17.68
C LEU A 193 -13.05 -2.43 -18.74
N VAL A 194 -13.94 -3.33 -18.34
CA VAL A 194 -14.77 -4.11 -19.29
C VAL A 194 -15.74 -3.20 -20.03
N ASN A 195 -16.37 -2.28 -19.32
CA ASN A 195 -17.35 -1.34 -19.92
C ASN A 195 -16.67 -0.34 -20.87
N GLU A 196 -15.49 0.17 -20.50
CA GLU A 196 -14.77 1.18 -21.28
C GLU A 196 -14.02 0.57 -22.50
N PHE A 197 -13.34 -0.57 -22.31
CA PHE A 197 -12.45 -1.15 -23.33
C PHE A 197 -12.98 -2.43 -23.98
N GLY A 198 -14.09 -2.99 -23.52
CA GLY A 198 -14.80 -4.11 -24.13
C GLY A 198 -13.92 -5.34 -24.43
N SER A 199 -13.86 -5.69 -25.73
CA SER A 199 -13.11 -6.87 -26.21
C SER A 199 -11.60 -6.78 -25.95
N SER A 200 -11.01 -5.58 -26.02
CA SER A 200 -9.58 -5.36 -25.78
C SER A 200 -9.19 -5.73 -24.33
N TYR A 201 -10.01 -5.31 -23.36
CA TYR A 201 -9.77 -5.68 -21.97
C TYR A 201 -10.02 -7.18 -21.73
N ASN A 202 -11.05 -7.76 -22.33
CA ASN A 202 -11.33 -9.19 -22.20
C ASN A 202 -10.20 -10.06 -22.75
N GLN A 203 -9.58 -9.66 -23.88
CA GLN A 203 -8.38 -10.32 -24.41
C GLN A 203 -7.18 -10.20 -23.49
N TYR A 204 -6.96 -9.04 -22.90
CA TYR A 204 -5.92 -8.83 -21.89
C TYR A 204 -6.16 -9.69 -20.65
N LYS A 205 -7.39 -9.67 -20.11
CA LYS A 205 -7.81 -10.46 -18.94
C LYS A 205 -7.67 -11.97 -19.13
N SER A 206 -7.81 -12.47 -20.35
CA SER A 206 -7.63 -13.89 -20.66
C SER A 206 -6.16 -14.33 -20.60
N LYS A 207 -5.22 -13.42 -20.85
CA LYS A 207 -3.77 -13.70 -20.93
C LYS A 207 -3.04 -13.44 -19.62
N VAL A 208 -3.44 -12.45 -18.86
CA VAL A 208 -2.71 -11.99 -17.66
C VAL A 208 -3.51 -12.27 -16.41
N SER A 209 -2.85 -12.79 -15.38
CA SER A 209 -3.47 -13.07 -14.07
C SER A 209 -3.78 -11.78 -13.30
N ARG A 210 -4.75 -11.85 -12.35
CA ARG A 210 -5.12 -10.72 -11.52
C ARG A 210 -3.97 -10.24 -10.65
N TRP A 211 -3.26 -11.17 -10.02
CA TRP A 211 -2.17 -10.87 -9.09
C TRP A 211 -0.80 -11.00 -9.74
N PHE A 212 -0.41 -12.21 -10.13
CA PHE A 212 0.87 -12.44 -10.78
C PHE A 212 0.82 -13.69 -11.66
N GLY A 213 1.44 -13.62 -12.84
CA GLY A 213 1.59 -14.72 -13.80
C GLY A 213 0.83 -14.53 -15.09
N ILE A 214 1.28 -15.26 -16.09
CA ILE A 214 0.63 -15.40 -17.40
C ILE A 214 -0.27 -16.64 -17.32
N LYS A 215 -1.46 -16.55 -17.91
CA LYS A 215 -2.42 -17.67 -17.98
C LYS A 215 -2.15 -18.54 -19.17
#